data_d78a5621d1739f86357a47302d16dc60
#
_entry.id   d78a5621d1739f86357a47302d16dc60
#
_cell.length_a   1.000
_cell.length_b   1.000
_cell.length_c   1.000
_cell.angle_alpha   90.00
_cell.angle_beta   90.00
_cell.angle_gamma   90.00
#
_symmetry.space_group_name_H-M   'P 1'
#
loop_
_entity.id
_entity.type
_entity.pdbx_description
1 polymer ?
#
loop_
_entity_poly.entity_id
_entity_poly.type
_entity_poly.pdbx_seq_one_letter_code
_entity_poly.pdbx_strand_id
1 'polypeptide(L)'
;MAKDKNWKAKKKEGGITNQERADRVEELLEAYMKGVDGDLPPVEGEERGYCCDLIADLLHLAASKGWGAESVLDMANEHFQRER
;
A
#
# COMPACT_ATOMS: atom_id res chain seq x y z
N MET A 1 -6.53 17.28 -5.51
CA MET A 1 -6.18 17.78 -4.20
C MET A 1 -4.77 18.28 -4.14
N ALA A 2 -4.63 19.41 -3.57
CA ALA A 2 -3.30 19.98 -3.43
C ALA A 2 -2.40 19.08 -2.63
N LYS A 3 -2.97 18.43 -1.64
CA LYS A 3 -2.22 17.58 -0.77
C LYS A 3 -1.59 16.42 -1.54
N ASP A 4 -2.32 15.86 -2.46
CA ASP A 4 -1.81 14.72 -3.20
C ASP A 4 -0.67 15.09 -4.10
N LYS A 5 -0.74 16.27 -4.66
CA LYS A 5 0.35 16.72 -5.49
C LYS A 5 1.56 17.02 -4.69
N ASN A 6 1.34 17.51 -3.49
CA ASN A 6 2.44 17.93 -2.65
C ASN A 6 3.28 16.78 -2.15
N TRP A 7 2.69 15.62 -1.94
CA TRP A 7 3.51 14.55 -1.42
C TRP A 7 4.59 14.14 -2.42
N LYS A 8 4.33 14.28 -3.67
CA LYS A 8 5.37 14.03 -4.65
C LYS A 8 6.45 15.08 -4.60
N ALA A 9 6.03 16.32 -4.48
CA ALA A 9 6.97 17.42 -4.45
C ALA A 9 7.76 17.44 -3.16
N LYS A 10 7.28 16.78 -2.14
CA LYS A 10 7.94 16.79 -0.86
C LYS A 10 9.09 15.85 -0.76
N LYS A 11 9.37 15.11 -1.78
CA LYS A 11 10.52 14.26 -1.72
C LYS A 11 11.71 15.12 -1.48
N LYS A 12 12.34 14.96 -0.35
CA LYS A 12 13.41 15.80 0.04
C LYS A 12 14.71 15.05 0.01
N GLU A 13 15.75 15.73 0.43
CA GLU A 13 17.03 15.14 0.41
C GLU A 13 17.12 13.87 1.19
N GLY A 14 16.46 13.79 2.29
CA GLY A 14 16.45 12.58 3.07
C GLY A 14 15.42 11.58 2.64
N GLY A 15 14.65 11.91 1.60
CA GLY A 15 13.56 11.05 1.21
C GLY A 15 12.38 11.22 2.14
N ILE A 16 11.40 10.35 2.02
CA ILE A 16 10.21 10.44 2.87
C ILE A 16 10.38 9.50 4.05
N THR A 17 9.69 9.82 5.13
CA THR A 17 9.78 9.01 6.33
C THR A 17 8.87 7.79 6.20
N ASN A 18 9.08 6.83 7.11
CA ASN A 18 8.21 5.66 7.12
C ASN A 18 6.80 6.03 7.51
N GLN A 19 6.62 7.03 8.34
CA GLN A 19 5.28 7.48 8.67
C GLN A 19 4.58 8.06 7.45
N GLU A 20 5.31 8.83 6.65
CA GLU A 20 4.73 9.36 5.42
C GLU A 20 4.36 8.27 4.45
N ARG A 21 5.18 7.22 4.39
CA ARG A 21 4.85 6.07 3.54
C ARG A 21 3.58 5.39 4.02
N ALA A 22 3.45 5.20 5.32
CA ALA A 22 2.27 4.57 5.88
C ALA A 22 1.02 5.42 5.63
N ASP A 23 1.14 6.73 5.83
CA ASP A 23 0.01 7.64 5.64
C ASP A 23 -0.47 7.60 4.21
N ARG A 24 0.46 7.55 3.28
CA ARG A 24 0.14 7.52 1.87
C ARG A 24 -0.66 6.27 1.49
N VAL A 25 -0.27 5.15 2.09
CA VAL A 25 -0.92 3.88 1.78
C VAL A 25 -2.24 3.74 2.52
N GLU A 26 -2.41 4.44 3.63
CA GLU A 26 -3.64 4.33 4.38
C GLU A 26 -4.85 4.75 3.56
N GLU A 27 -4.72 5.81 2.78
CA GLU A 27 -5.81 6.22 1.90
C GLU A 27 -6.12 5.17 0.85
N LEU A 28 -5.06 4.55 0.34
CA LEU A 28 -5.23 3.50 -0.63
C LEU A 28 -5.94 2.30 -0.03
N LEU A 29 -5.59 1.96 1.20
CA LEU A 29 -6.22 0.84 1.88
C LEU A 29 -7.70 1.11 2.09
N GLU A 30 -8.06 2.34 2.46
CA GLU A 30 -9.46 2.69 2.66
C GLU A 30 -10.25 2.52 1.37
N ALA A 31 -9.68 2.93 0.25
CA ALA A 31 -10.35 2.77 -1.03
C ALA A 31 -10.50 1.28 -1.38
N TYR A 32 -9.48 0.51 -1.07
CA TYR A 32 -9.53 -0.92 -1.33
C TYR A 32 -10.62 -1.59 -0.50
N MET A 33 -10.73 -1.21 0.78
CA MET A 33 -11.72 -1.78 1.65
C MET A 33 -13.13 -1.51 1.14
N LYS A 34 -13.35 -0.30 0.65
CA LYS A 34 -14.64 0.04 0.07
C LYS A 34 -14.92 -0.79 -1.16
N GLY A 35 -13.92 -1.05 -1.97
CA GLY A 35 -14.09 -1.85 -3.16
C GLY A 35 -14.43 -3.29 -2.85
N VAL A 36 -13.90 -3.81 -1.75
CA VAL A 36 -14.19 -5.19 -1.36
C VAL A 36 -15.57 -5.32 -0.74
N ASP A 37 -15.90 -4.41 0.17
CA ASP A 37 -17.12 -4.51 0.95
C ASP A 37 -18.28 -3.68 0.40
N GLY A 38 -18.04 -2.96 -0.70
CA GLY A 38 -19.06 -2.08 -1.25
C GLY A 38 -19.27 -0.89 -0.34
N ASP A 39 -20.52 -0.56 -0.10
CA ASP A 39 -20.83 0.61 0.71
C ASP A 39 -20.90 0.32 2.19
N LEU A 40 -20.65 -0.92 2.58
CA LEU A 40 -20.70 -1.24 3.99
C LEU A 40 -19.49 -0.65 4.69
N PRO A 41 -19.68 -0.13 5.91
CA PRO A 41 -18.53 0.38 6.64
C PRO A 41 -17.60 -0.76 7.02
N PRO A 42 -16.30 -0.50 7.05
CA PRO A 42 -15.35 -1.52 7.45
C PRO A 42 -15.60 -1.93 8.89
N VAL A 43 -15.36 -3.19 9.17
CA VAL A 43 -15.50 -3.69 10.53
C VAL A 43 -14.29 -3.22 11.31
N GLU A 44 -14.55 -2.62 12.45
CA GLU A 44 -13.47 -2.13 13.29
C GLU A 44 -12.60 -3.30 13.73
N GLY A 45 -11.30 -3.11 13.66
CA GLY A 45 -10.36 -4.14 14.04
C GLY A 45 -10.00 -5.09 12.92
N GLU A 46 -10.59 -4.91 11.75
CA GLU A 46 -10.34 -5.81 10.63
C GLU A 46 -9.34 -5.22 9.62
N GLU A 47 -8.82 -4.05 9.90
CA GLU A 47 -7.92 -3.39 8.95
C GLU A 47 -6.71 -4.24 8.62
N ARG A 48 -6.21 -4.97 9.61
CA ARG A 48 -5.06 -5.82 9.39
C ARG A 48 -5.35 -6.90 8.35
N GLY A 49 -6.55 -7.47 8.41
CA GLY A 49 -6.96 -8.45 7.42
C GLY A 49 -7.06 -7.86 6.04
N TYR A 50 -7.63 -6.67 5.94
CA TYR A 50 -7.71 -6.00 4.65
C TYR A 50 -6.33 -5.70 4.10
N CYS A 51 -5.40 -5.37 4.98
CA CYS A 51 -4.03 -5.13 4.53
C CYS A 51 -3.42 -6.38 3.91
N CYS A 52 -3.64 -7.52 4.56
CA CYS A 52 -3.15 -8.78 4.02
C CYS A 52 -3.81 -9.10 2.68
N ASP A 53 -5.11 -8.83 2.58
CA ASP A 53 -5.82 -9.07 1.34
C ASP A 53 -5.30 -8.18 0.22
N LEU A 54 -4.99 -6.94 0.54
CA LEU A 54 -4.44 -6.03 -0.45
C LEU A 54 -3.10 -6.54 -0.97
N ILE A 55 -2.26 -7.01 -0.07
CA ILE A 55 -0.97 -7.56 -0.47
C ILE A 55 -1.18 -8.77 -1.38
N ALA A 56 -2.11 -9.65 -1.03
CA ALA A 56 -2.38 -10.81 -1.85
C ALA A 56 -2.88 -10.42 -3.24
N ASP A 57 -3.75 -9.41 -3.29
CA ASP A 57 -4.28 -8.97 -4.57
C ASP A 57 -3.20 -8.31 -5.40
N LEU A 58 -2.28 -7.60 -4.78
CA LEU A 58 -1.14 -7.04 -5.51
C LEU A 58 -0.28 -8.14 -6.11
N LEU A 59 -0.14 -9.25 -5.40
CA LEU A 59 0.60 -10.38 -5.93
C LEU A 59 -0.12 -11.01 -7.11
N HIS A 60 -1.45 -11.07 -7.06
CA HIS A 60 -2.22 -11.54 -8.21
C HIS A 60 -2.01 -10.63 -9.41
N LEU A 61 -1.99 -9.33 -9.18
CA LEU A 61 -1.72 -8.39 -10.25
C LEU A 61 -0.34 -8.63 -10.84
N ALA A 62 0.66 -8.81 -9.98
CA ALA A 62 2.02 -9.06 -10.44
C ALA A 62 2.07 -10.31 -11.29
N ALA A 63 1.37 -11.36 -10.86
CA ALA A 63 1.35 -12.60 -11.63
C ALA A 63 0.71 -12.39 -12.99
N SER A 64 -0.38 -11.62 -13.05
CA SER A 64 -1.08 -11.40 -14.29
C SER A 64 -0.26 -10.57 -15.27
N LYS A 65 0.65 -9.75 -14.76
CA LYS A 65 1.51 -8.94 -15.61
C LYS A 65 2.82 -9.64 -15.96
N GLY A 66 3.04 -10.83 -15.43
CA GLY A 66 4.26 -11.54 -15.73
C GLY A 66 5.46 -11.02 -14.97
N TRP A 67 5.23 -10.27 -13.88
CA TRP A 67 6.35 -9.71 -13.11
C TRP A 67 6.96 -10.71 -12.13
N GLY A 68 6.28 -11.81 -11.88
CA GLY A 68 6.74 -12.77 -10.88
C GLY A 68 6.34 -12.37 -9.48
N ALA A 69 5.27 -12.99 -8.98
CA ALA A 69 4.73 -12.58 -7.68
C ALA A 69 5.76 -12.73 -6.56
N GLU A 70 6.50 -13.85 -6.57
CA GLU A 70 7.48 -14.06 -5.52
C GLU A 70 8.60 -13.04 -5.59
N SER A 71 9.01 -12.68 -6.81
CA SER A 71 10.06 -11.70 -6.98
C SER A 71 9.61 -10.34 -6.45
N VAL A 72 8.37 -9.96 -6.76
CA VAL A 72 7.83 -8.70 -6.27
C VAL A 72 7.78 -8.69 -4.74
N LEU A 73 7.35 -9.79 -4.16
CA LEU A 73 7.26 -9.88 -2.71
C LEU A 73 8.63 -9.79 -2.07
N ASP A 74 9.62 -10.48 -2.64
CA ASP A 74 10.97 -10.45 -2.11
C ASP A 74 11.55 -9.04 -2.16
N MET A 75 11.36 -8.36 -3.28
CA MET A 75 11.85 -7.00 -3.41
C MET A 75 11.17 -6.06 -2.44
N ALA A 76 9.85 -6.23 -2.27
CA ALA A 76 9.11 -5.39 -1.35
C ALA A 76 9.62 -5.58 0.08
N ASN A 77 9.89 -6.83 0.44
CA ASN A 77 10.40 -7.12 1.77
C ASN A 77 11.79 -6.53 1.96
N GLU A 78 12.63 -6.60 0.94
CA GLU A 78 13.94 -5.96 1.01
C GLU A 78 13.84 -4.46 1.23
N HIS A 79 12.93 -3.83 0.50
CA HIS A 79 12.72 -2.39 0.67
C HIS A 79 12.29 -2.08 2.09
N PHE A 80 11.35 -2.86 2.60
CA PHE A 80 10.87 -2.64 3.94
C PHE A 80 12.00 -2.78 4.96
N GLN A 81 12.82 -3.82 4.81
CA GLN A 81 13.91 -4.04 5.75
C GLN A 81 14.92 -2.90 5.71
N ARG A 82 15.17 -2.34 4.54
CA ARG A 82 16.12 -1.24 4.44
C ARG A 82 15.56 0.07 4.96
N GLU A 83 14.24 0.22 4.92
CA GLU A 83 13.62 1.48 5.28
C GLU A 83 13.24 1.57 6.75
N ARG A 84 13.15 0.47 7.44
CA ARG A 84 12.71 0.53 8.82
C ARG A 84 13.84 0.86 9.82
#